data_f03788bc40727cc0d8469663113b01ca
#
_entry.id   f03788bc40727cc0d8469663113b01ca
#
_cell.length_a   1.000
_cell.length_b   1.000
_cell.length_c   1.000
_cell.angle_alpha   90.00
_cell.angle_beta   90.00
_cell.angle_gamma   90.00
#
_symmetry.space_group_name_H-M   'P 1'
#
loop_
_entity.id
_entity.type
_entity.pdbx_description
1 polymer ?
#
loop_
_entity_poly.entity_id
_entity_poly.type
_entity_poly.pdbx_seq_one_letter_code
_entity_poly.pdbx_strand_id
1 'polypeptide(L)'
;MSEWEHSVLTVYPQRGTFVSLIDMKTVELILFIRESVEQEAIRLLQFEKQEVRDRMSEAMKACIERQSIAISDNIDMDAFYLLDNEFHGCLLEAVGKKDVMGIIREDYIHFRRWRNF
;
A
#
# COMPACT_ATOMS: atom_id res chain seq x y z
N MET A 1 -0.54 -2.52 -25.97
CA MET A 1 0.16 -1.64 -25.05
C MET A 1 -0.71 -0.47 -24.67
N SER A 2 -0.59 -0.02 -23.46
CA SER A 2 -1.43 1.05 -22.97
C SER A 2 -0.78 2.40 -23.16
N GLU A 3 -1.61 3.43 -23.22
CA GLU A 3 -1.15 4.80 -23.27
C GLU A 3 -0.41 5.21 -22.01
N TRP A 4 -0.63 4.52 -20.93
CA TRP A 4 0.04 4.72 -19.67
C TRP A 4 1.54 4.61 -19.79
N GLU A 5 1.99 3.54 -20.42
CA GLU A 5 3.42 3.27 -20.54
C GLU A 5 4.08 4.38 -21.35
N HIS A 6 3.41 4.81 -22.38
CA HIS A 6 3.87 5.90 -23.21
C HIS A 6 3.94 7.20 -22.41
N SER A 7 2.91 7.49 -21.63
CA SER A 7 2.86 8.70 -20.83
C SER A 7 3.99 8.79 -19.81
N VAL A 8 4.27 7.68 -19.15
CA VAL A 8 5.34 7.66 -18.15
C VAL A 8 6.69 7.90 -18.80
N LEU A 9 6.94 7.27 -19.94
CA LEU A 9 8.20 7.44 -20.64
C LEU A 9 8.37 8.86 -21.16
N THR A 10 7.28 9.50 -21.54
CA THR A 10 7.30 10.85 -22.07
C THR A 10 7.48 11.90 -20.99
N VAL A 11 6.84 11.70 -19.85
CA VAL A 11 6.79 12.70 -18.77
C VAL A 11 8.14 12.92 -18.11
N TYR A 12 8.98 11.90 -18.05
CA TYR A 12 10.24 11.97 -17.30
C TYR A 12 11.47 11.68 -18.14
N PRO A 13 11.61 12.32 -19.29
CA PRO A 13 12.75 12.01 -20.18
C PRO A 13 14.10 12.33 -19.56
N GLN A 14 14.17 13.32 -18.69
CA GLN A 14 15.43 13.73 -18.08
C GLN A 14 15.82 12.89 -16.89
N ARG A 15 14.87 12.28 -16.29
CA ARG A 15 15.15 11.33 -15.21
C ARG A 15 15.50 9.98 -15.81
N GLY A 16 15.29 9.90 -17.09
CA GLY A 16 15.78 8.81 -17.88
C GLY A 16 15.14 7.50 -17.56
N THR A 17 15.97 6.52 -17.72
CA THR A 17 15.56 5.13 -17.61
C THR A 17 15.05 4.76 -16.23
N PHE A 18 15.42 5.50 -15.22
CA PHE A 18 15.06 5.11 -13.86
C PHE A 18 13.57 5.06 -13.62
N VAL A 19 12.87 6.10 -14.06
CA VAL A 19 11.44 6.16 -13.89
C VAL A 19 10.74 5.21 -14.83
N SER A 20 11.26 5.08 -16.05
CA SER A 20 10.63 4.23 -17.05
C SER A 20 10.71 2.75 -16.72
N LEU A 21 11.51 2.36 -15.73
CA LEU A 21 11.58 0.98 -15.30
C LEU A 21 10.32 0.52 -14.59
N ILE A 22 9.52 1.49 -14.10
CA ILE A 22 8.27 1.19 -13.43
C ILE A 22 7.16 1.83 -14.25
N ASP A 23 6.42 1.01 -14.98
CA ASP A 23 5.34 1.55 -15.79
C ASP A 23 4.04 1.61 -14.99
N MET A 24 3.15 2.46 -15.47
CA MET A 24 1.88 2.67 -14.79
C MET A 24 0.98 1.46 -14.83
N LYS A 25 1.15 0.62 -15.81
CA LYS A 25 0.37 -0.60 -15.90
C LYS A 25 0.73 -1.54 -14.74
N THR A 26 2.00 -1.62 -14.40
CA THR A 26 2.44 -2.42 -13.26
C THR A 26 1.86 -1.89 -11.97
N VAL A 27 1.89 -0.56 -11.78
CA VAL A 27 1.30 0.07 -10.60
C VAL A 27 -0.19 -0.25 -10.52
N GLU A 28 -0.88 -0.17 -11.63
CA GLU A 28 -2.31 -0.47 -11.70
C GLU A 28 -2.61 -1.91 -11.30
N LEU A 29 -1.79 -2.85 -11.75
CA LEU A 29 -1.94 -4.25 -11.38
C LEU A 29 -1.66 -4.50 -9.90
N ILE A 30 -0.67 -3.82 -9.35
CA ILE A 30 -0.36 -3.88 -7.93
C ILE A 30 -1.56 -3.43 -7.11
N LEU A 31 -2.15 -2.31 -7.48
CA LEU A 31 -3.32 -1.78 -6.78
C LEU A 31 -4.50 -2.74 -6.89
N PHE A 32 -4.68 -3.35 -8.03
CA PHE A 32 -5.73 -4.34 -8.23
C PHE A 32 -5.54 -5.54 -7.31
N ILE A 33 -4.31 -6.03 -7.20
CA ILE A 33 -3.99 -7.16 -6.34
C ILE A 33 -4.26 -6.80 -4.87
N ARG A 34 -3.80 -5.64 -4.44
CA ARG A 34 -4.01 -5.19 -3.07
C ARG A 34 -5.49 -5.09 -2.74
N GLU A 35 -6.25 -4.47 -3.63
CA GLU A 35 -7.68 -4.32 -3.44
C GLU A 35 -8.38 -5.66 -3.35
N SER A 36 -8.03 -6.58 -4.22
CA SER A 36 -8.62 -7.92 -4.23
C SER A 36 -8.31 -8.68 -2.94
N VAL A 37 -7.08 -8.59 -2.47
CA VAL A 37 -6.66 -9.24 -1.22
C VAL A 37 -7.41 -8.66 -0.04
N GLU A 38 -7.54 -7.35 0.02
CA GLU A 38 -8.20 -6.68 1.14
C GLU A 38 -9.71 -6.96 1.16
N GLN A 39 -10.33 -7.03 0.00
CA GLN A 39 -11.74 -7.39 -0.08
C GLN A 39 -11.99 -8.80 0.46
N GLU A 40 -11.12 -9.74 0.10
CA GLU A 40 -11.24 -11.10 0.62
C GLU A 40 -10.98 -11.15 2.12
N ALA A 41 -10.02 -10.36 2.59
CA ALA A 41 -9.74 -10.27 4.02
C ALA A 41 -10.95 -9.74 4.79
N ILE A 42 -11.63 -8.73 4.24
CA ILE A 42 -12.84 -8.19 4.85
C ILE A 42 -13.93 -9.26 4.91
N ARG A 43 -14.08 -10.04 3.85
CA ARG A 43 -15.03 -11.12 3.83
C ARG A 43 -14.73 -12.15 4.91
N LEU A 44 -13.47 -12.52 5.06
CA LEU A 44 -13.06 -13.51 6.06
C LEU A 44 -13.20 -12.99 7.48
N LEU A 45 -13.10 -11.68 7.65
CA LEU A 45 -13.17 -11.07 8.97
C LEU A 45 -14.48 -11.35 9.68
N GLN A 46 -15.57 -11.50 8.95
CA GLN A 46 -16.87 -11.76 9.55
C GLN A 46 -16.93 -13.10 10.27
N PHE A 47 -16.02 -14.00 9.97
CA PHE A 47 -15.97 -15.31 10.63
C PHE A 47 -15.02 -15.32 11.83
N GLU A 48 -14.35 -14.21 12.10
CA GLU A 48 -13.45 -14.10 13.23
C GLU A 48 -14.19 -13.76 14.52
N LYS A 49 -13.58 -14.07 15.65
CA LYS A 49 -14.14 -13.75 16.95
C LYS A 49 -14.14 -12.25 17.17
N GLN A 50 -15.07 -11.79 17.99
CA GLN A 50 -15.18 -10.37 18.31
C GLN A 50 -13.88 -9.81 18.89
N GLU A 51 -13.18 -10.60 19.71
CA GLU A 51 -11.90 -10.19 20.30
C GLU A 51 -10.86 -9.86 19.23
N VAL A 52 -10.83 -10.63 18.15
CA VAL A 52 -9.91 -10.42 17.05
C VAL A 52 -10.26 -9.12 16.33
N ARG A 53 -11.55 -8.92 16.07
CA ARG A 53 -12.02 -7.70 15.41
C ARG A 53 -11.74 -6.47 16.27
N ASP A 54 -11.90 -6.58 17.57
CA ASP A 54 -11.65 -5.46 18.48
C ASP A 54 -10.17 -5.09 18.50
N ARG A 55 -9.29 -6.08 18.54
CA ARG A 55 -7.86 -5.82 18.49
C ARG A 55 -7.42 -5.19 17.19
N MET A 56 -8.01 -5.65 16.10
CA MET A 56 -7.75 -5.06 14.79
C MET A 56 -8.18 -3.59 14.77
N SER A 57 -9.36 -3.30 15.28
CA SER A 57 -9.89 -1.95 15.35
C SER A 57 -8.98 -1.02 16.14
N GLU A 58 -8.50 -1.48 17.28
CA GLU A 58 -7.59 -0.71 18.11
C GLU A 58 -6.27 -0.42 17.39
N ALA A 59 -5.71 -1.44 16.74
CA ALA A 59 -4.47 -1.29 16.00
C ALA A 59 -4.64 -0.32 14.84
N MET A 60 -5.75 -0.39 14.13
CA MET A 60 -6.04 0.51 13.02
C MET A 60 -6.19 1.95 13.48
N LYS A 61 -6.85 2.17 14.61
CA LYS A 61 -7.01 3.51 15.18
C LYS A 61 -5.65 4.11 15.53
N ALA A 62 -4.77 3.31 16.13
CA ALA A 62 -3.43 3.76 16.45
C ALA A 62 -2.64 4.17 15.21
N CYS A 63 -2.78 3.42 14.13
CA CYS A 63 -2.14 3.77 12.87
C CYS A 63 -2.66 5.08 12.31
N ILE A 64 -3.97 5.28 12.36
CA ILE A 64 -4.60 6.52 11.87
C ILE A 64 -4.08 7.72 12.66
N GLU A 65 -3.97 7.59 13.96
CA GLU A 65 -3.46 8.67 14.80
C GLU A 65 -2.03 9.04 14.43
N ARG A 66 -1.18 8.04 14.22
CA ARG A 66 0.20 8.29 13.82
C ARG A 66 0.29 8.90 12.43
N GLN A 67 -0.58 8.51 11.52
CA GLN A 67 -0.64 9.12 10.19
C GLN A 67 -1.05 10.59 10.27
N SER A 68 -1.98 10.90 11.14
CA SER A 68 -2.42 12.28 11.33
C SER A 68 -1.28 13.17 11.82
N ILE A 69 -0.47 12.67 12.74
CA ILE A 69 0.69 13.39 13.23
C ILE A 69 1.71 13.59 12.12
N ALA A 70 1.96 12.57 11.33
CA ALA A 70 2.93 12.65 10.24
C ALA A 70 2.55 13.70 9.19
N ILE A 71 1.26 13.94 9.01
CA ILE A 71 0.77 14.94 8.07
C ILE A 71 0.77 16.35 8.66
N SER A 72 0.40 16.47 9.93
CA SER A 72 0.09 17.79 10.53
C SER A 72 1.31 18.68 10.75
N ASP A 73 2.44 18.12 11.15
CA ASP A 73 3.62 18.93 11.50
C ASP A 73 4.49 19.22 10.30
N ASN A 74 4.86 18.17 9.59
CA ASN A 74 5.71 18.29 8.42
C ASN A 74 5.46 17.03 7.60
N ILE A 75 5.06 17.21 6.35
CA ILE A 75 4.67 16.07 5.52
C ILE A 75 5.87 15.17 5.29
N ASP A 76 5.84 14.01 5.93
CA ASP A 76 6.81 12.95 5.71
C ASP A 76 6.09 11.83 4.95
N MET A 77 6.23 11.84 3.64
CA MET A 77 5.52 10.89 2.81
C MET A 77 5.99 9.45 3.02
N ASP A 78 7.25 9.28 3.37
CA ASP A 78 7.75 7.93 3.64
C ASP A 78 7.12 7.35 4.90
N ALA A 79 7.05 8.16 5.96
CA ALA A 79 6.41 7.75 7.19
C ALA A 79 4.92 7.48 6.95
N PHE A 80 4.27 8.32 6.16
CA PHE A 80 2.87 8.15 5.82
C PHE A 80 2.62 6.81 5.12
N TYR A 81 3.44 6.49 4.12
CA TYR A 81 3.28 5.23 3.38
C TYR A 81 3.55 4.00 4.24
N LEU A 82 4.51 4.09 5.14
CA LEU A 82 4.79 2.98 6.04
C LEU A 82 3.62 2.74 6.99
N LEU A 83 3.04 3.81 7.51
CA LEU A 83 1.89 3.72 8.40
C LEU A 83 0.65 3.22 7.66
N ASP A 84 0.49 3.65 6.41
CA ASP A 84 -0.60 3.17 5.58
C ASP A 84 -0.49 1.67 5.35
N ASN A 85 0.72 1.20 5.13
CA ASN A 85 0.99 -0.21 4.95
C ASN A 85 0.70 -0.99 6.24
N GLU A 86 1.05 -0.43 7.38
CA GLU A 86 0.72 -1.04 8.68
C GLU A 86 -0.79 -1.11 8.89
N PHE A 87 -1.50 -0.06 8.50
CA PHE A 87 -2.95 -0.01 8.63
C PHE A 87 -3.61 -1.17 7.86
N HIS A 88 -3.20 -1.35 6.61
CA HIS A 88 -3.71 -2.46 5.81
C HIS A 88 -3.26 -3.82 6.34
N GLY A 89 -2.06 -3.87 6.91
CA GLY A 89 -1.54 -5.07 7.53
C GLY A 89 -2.34 -5.54 8.73
N CYS A 90 -2.95 -4.62 9.45
CA CYS A 90 -3.80 -4.97 10.59
C CYS A 90 -4.96 -5.87 10.17
N LEU A 91 -5.56 -5.57 9.03
CA LEU A 91 -6.66 -6.37 8.50
C LEU A 91 -6.18 -7.77 8.14
N LEU A 92 -5.06 -7.86 7.44
CA LEU A 92 -4.52 -9.16 7.03
C LEU A 92 -4.10 -10.00 8.22
N GLU A 93 -3.53 -9.37 9.24
CA GLU A 93 -3.16 -10.07 10.46
C GLU A 93 -4.39 -10.65 11.18
N ALA A 94 -5.47 -9.88 11.21
CA ALA A 94 -6.70 -10.32 11.87
C ALA A 94 -7.27 -11.60 11.27
N VAL A 95 -7.08 -11.81 9.97
CA VAL A 95 -7.59 -13.00 9.28
C VAL A 95 -6.51 -14.05 9.04
N GLY A 96 -5.35 -13.89 9.68
CA GLY A 96 -4.27 -14.88 9.60
C GLY A 96 -3.54 -14.91 8.27
N LYS A 97 -3.56 -13.80 7.52
CA LYS A 97 -2.95 -13.71 6.20
C LYS A 97 -1.81 -12.69 6.15
N LYS A 98 -1.19 -12.41 7.27
CA LYS A 98 -0.15 -11.39 7.35
C LYS A 98 1.01 -11.65 6.40
N ASP A 99 1.31 -12.91 6.10
CA ASP A 99 2.41 -13.26 5.21
C ASP A 99 2.23 -12.71 3.80
N VAL A 100 1.00 -12.41 3.41
CA VAL A 100 0.71 -11.78 2.12
C VAL A 100 1.39 -10.41 2.04
N MET A 101 1.63 -9.77 3.17
CA MET A 101 2.31 -8.48 3.21
C MET A 101 3.71 -8.52 2.61
N GLY A 102 4.39 -9.66 2.72
CA GLY A 102 5.71 -9.81 2.13
C GLY A 102 5.68 -9.67 0.61
N ILE A 103 4.63 -10.19 0.00
CA ILE A 103 4.46 -10.12 -1.45
C ILE A 103 4.10 -8.69 -1.88
N ILE A 104 3.14 -8.09 -1.20
CA ILE A 104 2.69 -6.72 -1.49
C ILE A 104 3.83 -5.72 -1.23
N ARG A 105 4.69 -6.02 -0.26
CA ARG A 105 5.77 -5.15 0.14
C ARG A 105 6.81 -4.93 -0.96
N GLU A 106 7.10 -5.95 -1.76
CA GLU A 106 8.00 -5.79 -2.89
C GLU A 106 7.43 -4.78 -3.87
N ASP A 107 6.14 -4.87 -4.13
CA ASP A 107 5.46 -3.95 -5.02
C ASP A 107 5.50 -2.53 -4.47
N TYR A 108 5.33 -2.39 -3.16
CA TYR A 108 5.42 -1.10 -2.50
C TYR A 108 6.81 -0.49 -2.63
N ILE A 109 7.85 -1.28 -2.53
CA ILE A 109 9.21 -0.81 -2.68
C ILE A 109 9.43 -0.25 -4.09
N HIS A 110 8.93 -0.92 -5.10
CA HIS A 110 9.00 -0.42 -6.48
C HIS A 110 8.25 0.89 -6.64
N PHE A 111 7.07 0.97 -6.09
CA PHE A 111 6.26 2.18 -6.13
C PHE A 111 6.97 3.35 -5.45
N ARG A 112 7.57 3.10 -4.31
CA ARG A 112 8.31 4.09 -3.56
C ARG A 112 9.52 4.60 -4.34
N ARG A 113 10.23 3.71 -5.00
CA ARG A 113 11.37 4.09 -5.84
C ARG A 113 10.93 5.00 -6.97
N TRP A 114 9.84 4.64 -7.63
CA TRP A 114 9.30 5.45 -8.71
C TRP A 114 8.95 6.84 -8.22
N ARG A 115 8.32 6.93 -7.07
CA ARG A 115 7.91 8.21 -6.51
C ARG A 115 9.10 9.12 -6.17
N ASN A 116 10.19 8.54 -5.75
CA ASN A 116 11.36 9.29 -5.31
C ASN A 116 12.27 9.76 -6.45
N PHE A 117 11.99 9.37 -7.64
CA PHE A 117 12.66 9.91 -8.79
C PHE A 117 11.99 11.17 -9.25
#